data_3e8a3a6b9f7ffbc37f11441176103113
#
_entry.id   3e8a3a6b9f7ffbc37f11441176103113
#
_cell.length_a   1.000
_cell.length_b   1.000
_cell.length_c   1.000
_cell.angle_alpha   90.00
_cell.angle_beta   90.00
_cell.angle_gamma   90.00
#
_symmetry.space_group_name_H-M   'P 1'
#
loop_
_entity.id
_entity.type
_entity.pdbx_description
1 polymer ?
#
loop_
_entity_poly.entity_id
_entity_poly.type
_entity_poly.pdbx_seq_one_letter_code
_entity_poly.pdbx_strand_id
1 'polypeptide(L)'
;MLKRIQSSFAARLQIHILFFLTLLFAMSSAIFYHYANRFIETNAYENFNHIAEKTNLRMTRLLRMVEKIPNNMGWVITEYIQDPNTIYSITRQIVESNDEIFGCAIAFEPYYFTEKGKYFAPYSYMEGDSVITTELDDAYDYYQKNWYRIAKEKNTSRWSRPYHDFGNRSVMTTTYSVPLKDQNENIIGVFSVDLSLQYIGKFIEANIDYPGGYTICLLYTSPSPRDVEES
;
A
#
# COMPACT_ATOMS: atom_id res chain seq x y z
N MET A 1 -38.50 -63.23 16.56
CA MET A 1 -37.11 -63.37 16.08
C MET A 1 -36.11 -62.93 17.13
N LEU A 2 -36.24 -61.77 17.79
CA LEU A 2 -35.34 -61.26 18.82
C LEU A 2 -35.07 -62.16 20.05
N LYS A 3 -36.10 -62.88 20.56
CA LYS A 3 -35.97 -63.82 21.70
C LYS A 3 -35.09 -65.07 21.41
N ARG A 4 -34.93 -65.50 20.15
CA ARG A 4 -34.13 -66.67 19.78
C ARG A 4 -32.62 -66.32 19.68
N ILE A 5 -32.25 -65.04 19.51
CA ILE A 5 -30.90 -64.57 19.47
C ILE A 5 -30.29 -64.51 20.86
N GLN A 6 -31.08 -64.24 21.91
CA GLN A 6 -30.65 -64.20 23.29
C GLN A 6 -30.22 -65.53 23.92
N SER A 7 -30.58 -66.65 23.30
CA SER A 7 -30.31 -68.02 23.83
C SER A 7 -28.99 -68.62 23.33
N SER A 8 -28.40 -68.16 22.25
CA SER A 8 -27.14 -68.65 21.71
C SER A 8 -25.92 -67.93 22.27
N PHE A 9 -24.98 -68.61 22.88
CA PHE A 9 -23.70 -68.08 23.36
C PHE A 9 -22.92 -67.36 22.24
N ALA A 10 -22.89 -67.95 21.06
CA ALA A 10 -22.26 -67.44 19.88
C ALA A 10 -22.83 -66.04 19.46
N ALA A 11 -24.18 -65.90 19.51
CA ALA A 11 -24.84 -64.67 19.17
C ALA A 11 -24.54 -63.54 20.19
N ARG A 12 -24.47 -63.85 21.48
CA ARG A 12 -24.06 -62.87 22.50
C ARG A 12 -22.63 -62.45 22.34
N LEU A 13 -21.72 -63.36 22.06
CA LEU A 13 -20.30 -63.05 21.83
C LEU A 13 -20.13 -62.14 20.59
N GLN A 14 -20.84 -62.40 19.50
CA GLN A 14 -20.81 -61.55 18.31
C GLN A 14 -21.32 -60.15 18.59
N ILE A 15 -22.38 -60.00 19.36
CA ILE A 15 -22.91 -58.67 19.74
C ILE A 15 -21.88 -57.89 20.56
N HIS A 16 -21.21 -58.53 21.53
CA HIS A 16 -20.18 -57.86 22.34
C HIS A 16 -18.98 -57.46 21.49
N ILE A 17 -18.50 -58.34 20.60
CA ILE A 17 -17.39 -58.01 19.69
C ILE A 17 -17.77 -56.84 18.80
N LEU A 18 -18.95 -56.83 18.21
CA LEU A 18 -19.43 -55.75 17.36
C LEU A 18 -19.54 -54.44 18.15
N PHE A 19 -20.04 -54.48 19.38
CA PHE A 19 -20.13 -53.33 20.25
C PHE A 19 -18.74 -52.75 20.56
N PHE A 20 -17.77 -53.57 20.93
CA PHE A 20 -16.40 -53.12 21.18
C PHE A 20 -15.73 -52.55 19.93
N LEU A 21 -15.93 -53.16 18.76
CA LEU A 21 -15.41 -52.64 17.49
C LEU A 21 -16.02 -51.30 17.13
N THR A 22 -17.32 -51.12 17.30
CA THR A 22 -17.99 -49.82 17.04
C THR A 22 -17.53 -48.76 18.02
N LEU A 23 -17.33 -49.12 19.31
CA LEU A 23 -16.81 -48.22 20.31
C LEU A 23 -15.37 -47.75 19.99
N LEU A 24 -14.50 -48.70 19.62
CA LEU A 24 -13.10 -48.39 19.21
C LEU A 24 -13.09 -47.50 17.96
N PHE A 25 -13.93 -47.78 16.98
CA PHE A 25 -14.05 -46.95 15.78
C PHE A 25 -14.53 -45.53 16.11
N ALA A 26 -15.55 -45.42 16.97
CA ALA A 26 -16.07 -44.13 17.40
C ALA A 26 -14.99 -43.31 18.16
N MET A 27 -14.26 -43.92 19.07
CA MET A 27 -13.15 -43.29 19.78
C MET A 27 -12.04 -42.85 18.82
N SER A 28 -11.61 -43.72 17.90
CA SER A 28 -10.58 -43.41 16.89
C SER A 28 -11.02 -42.24 16.00
N SER A 29 -12.29 -42.26 15.54
CA SER A 29 -12.85 -41.17 14.73
C SER A 29 -12.91 -39.85 15.48
N ALA A 30 -13.29 -39.86 16.76
CA ALA A 30 -13.31 -38.65 17.61
C ALA A 30 -11.91 -38.06 17.81
N ILE A 31 -10.92 -38.93 18.08
CA ILE A 31 -9.52 -38.52 18.23
C ILE A 31 -9.01 -37.94 16.90
N PHE A 32 -9.22 -38.64 15.80
CA PHE A 32 -8.82 -38.18 14.46
C PHE A 32 -9.44 -36.83 14.12
N TYR A 33 -10.77 -36.69 14.35
CA TYR A 33 -11.47 -35.41 14.12
C TYR A 33 -10.87 -34.27 14.92
N HIS A 34 -10.58 -34.51 16.21
CA HIS A 34 -9.99 -33.48 17.08
C HIS A 34 -8.59 -33.06 16.61
N TYR A 35 -7.73 -34.03 16.25
CA TYR A 35 -6.39 -33.74 15.74
C TYR A 35 -6.43 -33.09 14.36
N ALA A 36 -7.31 -33.56 13.45
CA ALA A 36 -7.45 -32.98 12.13
C ALA A 36 -7.90 -31.52 12.18
N ASN A 37 -8.90 -31.19 13.01
CA ASN A 37 -9.33 -29.80 13.18
C ASN A 37 -8.21 -28.91 13.72
N ARG A 38 -7.53 -29.34 14.76
CA ARG A 38 -6.39 -28.56 15.30
C ARG A 38 -5.28 -28.38 14.26
N PHE A 39 -4.96 -29.43 13.52
CA PHE A 39 -3.94 -29.35 12.47
C PHE A 39 -4.34 -28.35 11.36
N ILE A 40 -5.60 -28.40 10.92
CA ILE A 40 -6.11 -27.47 9.90
C ILE A 40 -6.08 -26.03 10.42
N GLU A 41 -6.57 -25.78 11.65
CA GLU A 41 -6.57 -24.44 12.25
C GLU A 41 -5.15 -23.89 12.40
N THR A 42 -4.22 -24.68 12.92
CA THR A 42 -2.82 -24.23 13.12
C THR A 42 -2.16 -23.94 11.79
N ASN A 43 -2.26 -24.82 10.80
CA ASN A 43 -1.68 -24.61 9.48
C ASN A 43 -2.32 -23.42 8.74
N ALA A 44 -3.63 -23.23 8.86
CA ALA A 44 -4.31 -22.08 8.28
C ALA A 44 -3.82 -20.77 8.89
N TYR A 45 -3.65 -20.73 10.22
CA TYR A 45 -3.15 -19.55 10.93
C TYR A 45 -1.69 -19.23 10.57
N GLU A 46 -0.82 -20.24 10.55
CA GLU A 46 0.59 -20.07 10.15
C GLU A 46 0.71 -19.59 8.70
N ASN A 47 -0.03 -20.21 7.78
CA ASN A 47 -0.06 -19.78 6.38
C ASN A 47 -0.57 -18.33 6.23
N PHE A 48 -1.61 -17.96 6.96
CA PHE A 48 -2.11 -16.59 6.96
C PHE A 48 -1.05 -15.59 7.44
N ASN A 49 -0.37 -15.90 8.54
CA ASN A 49 0.69 -15.04 9.07
C ASN A 49 1.84 -14.89 8.07
N HIS A 50 2.27 -15.97 7.43
CA HIS A 50 3.30 -15.92 6.39
C HIS A 50 2.89 -15.08 5.19
N ILE A 51 1.65 -15.20 4.72
CA ILE A 51 1.13 -14.40 3.60
C ILE A 51 1.06 -12.92 4.01
N ALA A 52 0.56 -12.61 5.21
CA ALA A 52 0.47 -11.25 5.71
C ALA A 52 1.86 -10.60 5.85
N GLU A 53 2.82 -11.31 6.44
CA GLU A 53 4.20 -10.84 6.58
C GLU A 53 4.86 -10.59 5.21
N LYS A 54 4.74 -11.55 4.29
CA LYS A 54 5.27 -11.43 2.93
C LYS A 54 4.65 -10.26 2.16
N THR A 55 3.35 -10.06 2.28
CA THR A 55 2.64 -8.94 1.67
C THR A 55 3.10 -7.61 2.26
N ASN A 56 3.26 -7.53 3.58
CA ASN A 56 3.78 -6.34 4.26
C ASN A 56 5.21 -6.00 3.81
N LEU A 57 6.10 -7.00 3.71
CA LEU A 57 7.46 -6.82 3.22
C LEU A 57 7.49 -6.30 1.76
N ARG A 58 6.64 -6.84 0.90
CA ARG A 58 6.51 -6.40 -0.50
C ARG A 58 6.00 -4.97 -0.60
N MET A 59 4.95 -4.63 0.18
CA MET A 59 4.43 -3.27 0.24
C MET A 59 5.49 -2.28 0.75
N THR A 60 6.17 -2.62 1.83
CA THR A 60 7.26 -1.79 2.37
C THR A 60 8.36 -1.58 1.33
N ARG A 61 8.69 -2.60 0.54
CA ARG A 61 9.67 -2.48 -0.54
C ARG A 61 9.20 -1.54 -1.64
N LEU A 62 7.94 -1.65 -2.08
CA LEU A 62 7.34 -0.75 -3.07
C LEU A 62 7.41 0.70 -2.59
N LEU A 63 6.92 0.98 -1.37
CA LEU A 63 6.97 2.34 -0.81
C LEU A 63 8.40 2.88 -0.74
N ARG A 64 9.36 2.08 -0.31
CA ARG A 64 10.77 2.49 -0.26
C ARG A 64 11.39 2.75 -1.64
N MET A 65 10.96 2.05 -2.69
CA MET A 65 11.40 2.35 -4.06
C MET A 65 10.93 3.73 -4.49
N VAL A 66 9.67 4.04 -4.26
CA VAL A 66 9.09 5.37 -4.53
C VAL A 66 9.78 6.47 -3.72
N GLU A 67 9.98 6.27 -2.42
CA GLU A 67 10.63 7.23 -1.52
C GLU A 67 12.07 7.58 -1.93
N LYS A 68 12.80 6.63 -2.52
CA LYS A 68 14.20 6.84 -2.94
C LYS A 68 14.34 7.91 -4.02
N ILE A 69 13.35 8.05 -4.90
CA ILE A 69 13.45 8.96 -6.04
C ILE A 69 13.59 10.41 -5.57
N PRO A 70 12.65 11.00 -4.84
CA PRO A 70 12.81 12.39 -4.40
C PRO A 70 13.90 12.56 -3.34
N ASN A 71 14.12 11.56 -2.47
CA ASN A 71 15.18 11.64 -1.47
C ASN A 71 16.59 11.66 -2.09
N ASN A 72 16.81 10.94 -3.20
CA ASN A 72 18.12 10.87 -3.85
C ASN A 72 18.33 11.98 -4.88
N MET A 73 17.27 12.55 -5.43
CA MET A 73 17.37 13.56 -6.50
C MET A 73 17.17 14.98 -6.00
N GLY A 74 16.64 15.19 -4.80
CA GLY A 74 16.35 16.51 -4.27
C GLY A 74 17.57 17.43 -4.26
N TRP A 75 18.73 16.94 -3.86
CA TRP A 75 19.98 17.71 -3.82
C TRP A 75 20.45 18.11 -5.22
N VAL A 76 20.24 17.29 -6.26
CA VAL A 76 20.58 17.63 -7.65
C VAL A 76 19.76 18.82 -8.11
N ILE A 77 18.48 18.84 -7.76
CA ILE A 77 17.58 19.95 -8.10
C ILE A 77 18.04 21.24 -7.45
N THR A 78 18.40 21.19 -6.19
CA THR A 78 18.81 22.41 -5.44
C THR A 78 20.18 22.91 -5.80
N GLU A 79 21.12 22.05 -6.16
CA GLU A 79 22.52 22.38 -6.41
C GLU A 79 22.77 22.79 -7.87
N TYR A 80 22.11 22.11 -8.84
CA TYR A 80 22.51 22.21 -10.25
C TYR A 80 21.47 22.82 -11.17
N ILE A 81 20.22 23.04 -10.74
CA ILE A 81 19.19 23.58 -11.62
C ILE A 81 19.22 25.12 -11.59
N GLN A 82 19.80 25.69 -12.65
CA GLN A 82 19.78 27.12 -12.91
C GLN A 82 18.67 27.51 -13.92
N ASP A 83 18.32 26.62 -14.84
CA ASP A 83 17.25 26.82 -15.82
C ASP A 83 15.95 26.14 -15.33
N PRO A 84 14.92 26.92 -14.97
CA PRO A 84 13.65 26.36 -14.53
C PRO A 84 12.95 25.49 -15.58
N ASN A 85 13.26 25.68 -16.88
CA ASN A 85 12.64 24.87 -17.93
C ASN A 85 13.12 23.42 -17.91
N THR A 86 14.30 23.15 -17.36
CA THR A 86 14.83 21.78 -17.18
C THR A 86 13.95 20.94 -16.25
N ILE A 87 13.21 21.58 -15.33
CA ILE A 87 12.34 20.88 -14.35
C ILE A 87 11.21 20.11 -15.04
N TYR A 88 10.64 20.63 -16.13
CA TYR A 88 9.62 19.92 -16.91
C TYR A 88 10.16 18.59 -17.47
N SER A 89 11.40 18.61 -17.97
CA SER A 89 12.05 17.39 -18.48
C SER A 89 12.35 16.39 -17.37
N ILE A 90 12.74 16.86 -16.20
CA ILE A 90 13.03 16.02 -15.03
C ILE A 90 11.76 15.33 -14.54
N THR A 91 10.67 16.07 -14.31
CA THR A 91 9.40 15.48 -13.85
C THR A 91 8.90 14.46 -14.85
N ARG A 92 8.98 14.76 -16.15
CA ARG A 92 8.60 13.84 -17.22
C ARG A 92 9.47 12.57 -17.21
N GLN A 93 10.79 12.71 -17.18
CA GLN A 93 11.72 11.57 -17.19
C GLN A 93 11.53 10.67 -15.96
N ILE A 94 11.20 11.23 -14.80
CA ILE A 94 10.91 10.44 -13.60
C ILE A 94 9.69 9.54 -13.81
N VAL A 95 8.61 10.09 -14.38
CA VAL A 95 7.40 9.31 -14.65
C VAL A 95 7.64 8.28 -15.75
N GLU A 96 8.35 8.65 -16.83
CA GLU A 96 8.65 7.74 -17.95
C GLU A 96 9.58 6.57 -17.59
N SER A 97 10.43 6.77 -16.57
CA SER A 97 11.46 5.77 -16.21
C SER A 97 11.08 4.89 -15.02
N ASN A 98 9.92 5.10 -14.41
CA ASN A 98 9.52 4.39 -13.19
C ASN A 98 8.04 4.01 -13.27
N ASP A 99 7.75 2.77 -13.61
CA ASP A 99 6.38 2.25 -13.81
C ASP A 99 5.49 2.38 -12.55
N GLU A 100 6.10 2.42 -11.36
CA GLU A 100 5.40 2.62 -10.10
C GLU A 100 4.97 4.07 -9.86
N ILE A 101 5.56 5.04 -10.56
CA ILE A 101 5.26 6.45 -10.39
C ILE A 101 4.13 6.86 -11.33
N PHE A 102 2.99 7.21 -10.74
CA PHE A 102 1.85 7.75 -11.49
C PHE A 102 2.07 9.22 -11.87
N GLY A 103 2.63 10.03 -11.00
CA GLY A 103 2.88 11.44 -11.21
C GLY A 103 4.08 11.96 -10.44
N CYS A 104 4.61 13.09 -10.89
CA CYS A 104 5.75 13.74 -10.28
C CYS A 104 5.61 15.26 -10.40
N ALA A 105 5.70 15.98 -9.28
CA ALA A 105 5.73 17.42 -9.25
C ALA A 105 6.95 17.95 -8.49
N ILE A 106 7.52 19.05 -8.98
CA ILE A 106 8.52 19.82 -8.28
C ILE A 106 7.97 21.25 -8.16
N ALA A 107 7.50 21.58 -6.97
CA ALA A 107 6.81 22.85 -6.69
C ALA A 107 7.68 23.77 -5.87
N PHE A 108 7.87 24.99 -6.31
CA PHE A 108 8.74 25.96 -5.67
C PHE A 108 7.98 26.98 -4.82
N GLU A 109 8.71 27.61 -3.91
CA GLU A 109 8.21 28.75 -3.14
C GLU A 109 7.88 29.94 -4.07
N PRO A 110 6.97 30.83 -3.64
CA PRO A 110 6.58 32.00 -4.43
C PRO A 110 7.77 32.80 -4.91
N TYR A 111 7.83 33.05 -6.22
CA TYR A 111 8.88 33.89 -6.85
C TYR A 111 10.31 33.34 -6.70
N TYR A 112 10.50 32.08 -6.36
CA TYR A 112 11.83 31.46 -6.31
C TYR A 112 12.58 31.65 -7.65
N PHE A 113 11.88 31.35 -8.76
CA PHE A 113 12.31 31.79 -10.09
C PHE A 113 11.48 33.02 -10.46
N THR A 114 12.13 34.20 -10.45
CA THR A 114 11.44 35.47 -10.63
C THR A 114 10.65 35.55 -11.93
N GLU A 115 11.22 34.97 -13.00
CA GLU A 115 10.61 34.94 -14.35
C GLU A 115 9.39 33.99 -14.44
N LYS A 116 9.23 33.07 -13.49
CA LYS A 116 8.08 32.14 -13.44
C LYS A 116 6.92 32.67 -12.59
N GLY A 117 7.14 33.75 -11.86
CA GLY A 117 6.10 34.38 -11.05
C GLY A 117 5.84 33.66 -9.72
N LYS A 118 4.59 33.80 -9.23
CA LYS A 118 4.21 33.30 -7.91
C LYS A 118 4.10 31.77 -7.87
N TYR A 119 3.51 31.18 -8.91
CA TYR A 119 3.29 29.73 -9.00
C TYR A 119 4.25 29.15 -10.03
N PHE A 120 5.06 28.20 -9.59
CA PHE A 120 5.88 27.41 -10.49
C PHE A 120 6.01 26.00 -9.96
N ALA A 121 5.27 25.08 -10.57
CA ALA A 121 5.23 23.69 -10.20
C ALA A 121 4.98 22.78 -11.42
N PRO A 122 6.03 22.48 -12.21
CA PRO A 122 5.95 21.49 -13.25
C PRO A 122 5.47 20.16 -12.71
N TYR A 123 4.45 19.59 -13.35
CA TYR A 123 3.82 18.33 -12.99
C TYR A 123 3.70 17.43 -14.22
N SER A 124 4.19 16.21 -14.11
CA SER A 124 4.04 15.18 -15.12
C SER A 124 3.28 13.99 -14.55
N TYR A 125 2.36 13.41 -15.31
CA TYR A 125 1.55 12.27 -14.87
C TYR A 125 1.19 11.35 -16.02
N MET A 126 0.84 10.11 -15.68
CA MET A 126 0.38 9.09 -16.66
C MET A 126 -1.07 9.34 -17.07
N GLU A 127 -1.31 9.43 -18.36
CA GLU A 127 -2.65 9.41 -18.95
C GLU A 127 -2.73 8.31 -20.01
N GLY A 128 -3.36 7.18 -19.64
CA GLY A 128 -3.27 5.96 -20.45
C GLY A 128 -1.82 5.47 -20.52
N ASP A 129 -1.29 5.34 -21.74
CA ASP A 129 0.09 4.91 -21.99
C ASP A 129 1.05 6.08 -22.30
N SER A 130 0.61 7.31 -22.03
CA SER A 130 1.40 8.50 -22.34
C SER A 130 1.64 9.34 -21.09
N VAL A 131 2.79 10.04 -21.06
CA VAL A 131 3.09 11.00 -20.01
C VAL A 131 2.69 12.40 -20.49
N ILE A 132 1.80 13.03 -19.73
CA ILE A 132 1.41 14.42 -19.90
C ILE A 132 2.19 15.29 -18.92
N THR A 133 2.72 16.40 -19.42
CA THR A 133 3.42 17.40 -18.60
C THR A 133 2.65 18.71 -18.63
N THR A 134 2.36 19.26 -17.47
CA THR A 134 1.63 20.53 -17.26
C THR A 134 2.26 21.34 -16.14
N GLU A 135 1.67 22.43 -15.78
CA GLU A 135 2.05 23.25 -14.63
C GLU A 135 0.88 23.40 -13.67
N LEU A 136 1.15 23.24 -12.37
CA LEU A 136 0.17 23.50 -11.33
C LEU A 136 0.15 25.01 -11.06
N ASP A 137 -0.95 25.65 -11.46
CA ASP A 137 -1.12 27.10 -11.42
C ASP A 137 -1.94 27.59 -10.21
N ASP A 138 -2.37 28.83 -10.25
CA ASP A 138 -3.20 29.48 -9.23
C ASP A 138 -4.58 28.85 -9.06
N ALA A 139 -5.14 28.25 -10.11
CA ALA A 139 -6.44 27.57 -10.04
C ALA A 139 -6.35 26.30 -9.16
N TYR A 140 -5.19 25.67 -9.12
CA TYR A 140 -4.95 24.53 -8.23
C TYR A 140 -4.52 24.95 -6.82
N ASP A 141 -3.79 26.06 -6.69
CA ASP A 141 -3.20 26.58 -5.44
C ASP A 141 -2.55 25.49 -4.60
N TYR A 142 -1.42 24.96 -5.09
CA TYR A 142 -0.72 23.84 -4.43
C TYR A 142 -0.21 24.20 -3.03
N TYR A 143 -0.02 25.49 -2.70
CA TYR A 143 0.39 25.93 -1.37
C TYR A 143 -0.61 25.51 -0.27
N GLN A 144 -1.90 25.37 -0.62
CA GLN A 144 -2.96 24.93 0.29
C GLN A 144 -3.12 23.39 0.32
N LYS A 145 -2.44 22.67 -0.56
CA LYS A 145 -2.60 21.22 -0.63
C LYS A 145 -1.79 20.52 0.45
N ASN A 146 -2.39 19.47 1.03
CA ASN A 146 -1.76 18.76 2.15
C ASN A 146 -0.37 18.20 1.82
N TRP A 147 -0.17 17.69 0.61
CA TRP A 147 1.10 17.14 0.19
C TRP A 147 2.23 18.17 0.22
N TYR A 148 1.95 19.43 -0.18
CA TYR A 148 2.91 20.53 -0.14
C TYR A 148 3.08 21.06 1.29
N ARG A 149 1.95 21.46 1.90
CA ARG A 149 1.93 22.14 3.18
C ARG A 149 2.55 21.31 4.30
N ILE A 150 2.19 20.01 4.42
CA ILE A 150 2.70 19.16 5.50
C ILE A 150 4.20 18.95 5.39
N ALA A 151 4.74 18.71 4.17
CA ALA A 151 6.17 18.58 3.97
C ALA A 151 6.92 19.85 4.36
N LYS A 152 6.40 21.03 3.97
CA LYS A 152 6.96 22.32 4.30
C LYS A 152 6.90 22.63 5.80
N GLU A 153 5.70 22.58 6.40
CA GLU A 153 5.49 22.97 7.81
C GLU A 153 6.23 22.05 8.79
N LYS A 154 6.25 20.76 8.50
CA LYS A 154 6.93 19.77 9.37
C LYS A 154 8.42 19.64 9.04
N ASN A 155 8.89 20.23 7.93
CA ASN A 155 10.26 20.15 7.44
C ASN A 155 10.77 18.69 7.39
N THR A 156 9.93 17.77 6.92
CA THR A 156 10.22 16.33 6.87
C THR A 156 9.46 15.67 5.74
N SER A 157 10.08 14.65 5.18
CA SER A 157 9.45 13.82 4.12
C SER A 157 8.27 13.03 4.66
N ARG A 158 7.16 13.00 3.91
CA ARG A 158 5.93 12.34 4.35
C ARG A 158 5.07 11.84 3.20
N TRP A 159 4.29 10.79 3.50
CA TRP A 159 3.18 10.34 2.69
C TRP A 159 1.91 11.15 3.02
N SER A 160 1.17 11.55 2.00
CA SER A 160 -0.16 12.13 2.15
C SER A 160 -1.22 11.07 2.45
N ARG A 161 -2.41 11.49 2.90
CA ARG A 161 -3.60 10.66 2.78
C ARG A 161 -3.98 10.54 1.31
N PRO A 162 -4.65 9.44 0.89
CA PRO A 162 -5.15 9.31 -0.47
C PRO A 162 -6.11 10.43 -0.86
N TYR A 163 -5.99 10.90 -2.11
CA TYR A 163 -6.86 11.91 -2.69
C TYR A 163 -6.98 11.69 -4.20
N HIS A 164 -7.93 12.38 -4.84
CA HIS A 164 -8.07 12.35 -6.29
C HIS A 164 -7.01 13.22 -6.94
N ASP A 165 -6.30 12.66 -7.92
CA ASP A 165 -5.24 13.38 -8.63
C ASP A 165 -5.77 14.64 -9.36
N PHE A 166 -4.89 15.60 -9.58
CA PHE A 166 -5.22 16.84 -10.28
C PHE A 166 -5.34 16.63 -11.80
N GLY A 167 -4.38 15.96 -12.40
CA GLY A 167 -4.34 15.73 -13.84
C GLY A 167 -5.39 14.72 -14.29
N ASN A 168 -5.58 13.66 -13.51
CA ASN A 168 -6.61 12.65 -13.78
C ASN A 168 -7.47 12.38 -12.54
N ARG A 169 -8.56 13.12 -12.38
CA ARG A 169 -9.47 13.04 -11.22
C ARG A 169 -10.14 11.68 -11.02
N SER A 170 -10.08 10.78 -12.00
CA SER A 170 -10.58 9.42 -11.83
C SER A 170 -9.60 8.52 -11.06
N VAL A 171 -8.35 8.94 -10.92
CA VAL A 171 -7.29 8.18 -10.24
C VAL A 171 -7.15 8.67 -8.80
N MET A 172 -7.20 7.74 -7.86
CA MET A 172 -6.82 8.02 -6.47
C MET A 172 -5.33 7.76 -6.28
N THR A 173 -4.63 8.73 -5.73
CA THR A 173 -3.20 8.68 -5.45
C THR A 173 -2.90 8.91 -3.98
N THR A 174 -1.73 8.47 -3.58
CA THR A 174 -1.05 8.91 -2.36
C THR A 174 0.31 9.47 -2.76
N THR A 175 0.71 10.57 -2.17
CA THR A 175 1.88 11.34 -2.57
C THR A 175 2.96 11.28 -1.50
N TYR A 176 4.16 10.94 -1.89
CA TYR A 176 5.33 11.11 -1.04
C TYR A 176 6.01 12.44 -1.36
N SER A 177 6.15 13.30 -0.37
CA SER A 177 6.66 14.67 -0.51
C SER A 177 7.90 14.87 0.33
N VAL A 178 8.91 15.50 -0.28
CA VAL A 178 10.21 15.82 0.31
C VAL A 178 10.43 17.32 0.22
N PRO A 179 10.71 18.03 1.32
CA PRO A 179 11.06 19.44 1.27
C PRO A 179 12.41 19.62 0.56
N LEU A 180 12.46 20.52 -0.43
CA LEU A 180 13.68 20.94 -1.09
C LEU A 180 14.29 22.09 -0.30
N LYS A 181 15.61 22.01 -0.04
CA LYS A 181 16.33 23.01 0.75
C LYS A 181 17.52 23.54 -0.01
N ASP A 182 17.78 24.82 0.16
CA ASP A 182 19.02 25.47 -0.30
C ASP A 182 20.21 25.12 0.61
N GLN A 183 21.40 25.64 0.26
CA GLN A 183 22.62 25.43 1.04
C GLN A 183 22.55 26.02 2.45
N ASN A 184 21.60 26.93 2.72
CA ASN A 184 21.35 27.54 4.03
C ASN A 184 20.25 26.85 4.82
N GLU A 185 19.80 25.65 4.39
CA GLU A 185 18.71 24.88 4.98
C GLU A 185 17.32 25.55 4.86
N ASN A 186 17.16 26.61 4.05
CA ASN A 186 15.85 27.20 3.80
C ASN A 186 15.07 26.34 2.82
N ILE A 187 13.78 26.16 3.11
CA ILE A 187 12.89 25.44 2.20
C ILE A 187 12.61 26.32 0.99
N ILE A 188 12.98 25.84 -0.19
CA ILE A 188 12.79 26.51 -1.48
C ILE A 188 11.64 25.90 -2.29
N GLY A 189 11.11 24.78 -1.84
CA GLY A 189 10.03 24.07 -2.51
C GLY A 189 9.78 22.68 -1.93
N VAL A 190 8.98 21.91 -2.65
CA VAL A 190 8.66 20.51 -2.32
C VAL A 190 8.76 19.66 -3.59
N PHE A 191 9.47 18.55 -3.48
CA PHE A 191 9.53 17.52 -4.49
C PHE A 191 8.57 16.41 -4.12
N SER A 192 7.64 16.05 -5.00
CA SER A 192 6.63 15.04 -4.73
C SER A 192 6.53 14.00 -5.85
N VAL A 193 6.23 12.78 -5.46
CA VAL A 193 5.91 11.67 -6.36
C VAL A 193 4.63 11.00 -5.94
N ASP A 194 3.80 10.67 -6.92
CA ASP A 194 2.47 10.09 -6.73
C ASP A 194 2.48 8.59 -7.05
N LEU A 195 1.90 7.82 -6.15
CA LEU A 195 1.65 6.40 -6.31
C LEU A 195 0.14 6.16 -6.40
N SER A 196 -0.34 5.58 -7.50
CA SER A 196 -1.77 5.32 -7.64
C SER A 196 -2.22 4.14 -6.78
N LEU A 197 -3.40 4.24 -6.17
CA LEU A 197 -3.97 3.13 -5.40
C LEU A 197 -4.32 1.94 -6.30
N GLN A 198 -4.61 2.20 -7.58
CA GLN A 198 -4.83 1.14 -8.55
C GLN A 198 -3.54 0.33 -8.81
N TYR A 199 -2.39 1.01 -8.91
CA TYR A 199 -1.10 0.33 -9.03
C TYR A 199 -0.79 -0.52 -7.79
N ILE A 200 -1.03 0.02 -6.59
CA ILE A 200 -0.90 -0.73 -5.33
C ILE A 200 -1.77 -1.99 -5.37
N GLY A 201 -3.03 -1.87 -5.77
CA GLY A 201 -3.95 -3.01 -5.89
C GLY A 201 -3.41 -4.07 -6.83
N LYS A 202 -3.04 -3.71 -8.06
CA LYS A 202 -2.46 -4.62 -9.05
C LYS A 202 -1.16 -5.26 -8.56
N PHE A 203 -0.31 -4.49 -7.90
CA PHE A 203 0.95 -4.99 -7.34
C PHE A 203 0.71 -6.05 -6.26
N ILE A 204 -0.26 -5.83 -5.38
CA ILE A 204 -0.65 -6.81 -4.36
C ILE A 204 -1.24 -8.05 -5.02
N GLU A 205 -2.21 -7.91 -5.93
CA GLU A 205 -2.87 -9.02 -6.64
C GLU A 205 -1.86 -9.91 -7.39
N ALA A 206 -0.94 -9.29 -8.13
CA ALA A 206 0.11 -10.01 -8.86
C ALA A 206 1.07 -10.80 -7.96
N ASN A 207 1.08 -10.49 -6.67
CA ASN A 207 2.00 -11.06 -5.70
C ASN A 207 1.31 -11.89 -4.60
N ILE A 208 0.01 -12.19 -4.73
CA ILE A 208 -0.70 -13.11 -3.83
C ILE A 208 -0.38 -14.55 -4.25
N ASP A 209 0.32 -15.26 -3.38
CA ASP A 209 0.70 -16.67 -3.60
C ASP A 209 -0.40 -17.67 -3.21
N TYR A 210 -1.64 -17.21 -3.01
CA TYR A 210 -2.76 -18.06 -2.59
C TYR A 210 -3.88 -18.05 -3.63
N PRO A 211 -4.22 -19.20 -4.25
CA PRO A 211 -5.33 -19.28 -5.20
C PRO A 211 -6.66 -18.89 -4.55
N GLY A 212 -7.34 -17.89 -5.11
CA GLY A 212 -8.61 -17.39 -4.57
C GLY A 212 -8.49 -16.46 -3.36
N GLY A 213 -7.27 -16.09 -2.97
CA GLY A 213 -7.03 -15.06 -1.97
C GLY A 213 -7.28 -13.66 -2.54
N TYR A 214 -7.82 -12.76 -1.71
CA TYR A 214 -7.88 -11.33 -2.01
C TYR A 214 -7.40 -10.54 -0.80
N THR A 215 -6.80 -9.37 -1.05
CA THR A 215 -6.34 -8.46 -0.02
C THR A 215 -7.22 -7.21 -0.03
N ILE A 216 -7.78 -6.86 1.10
CA ILE A 216 -8.52 -5.60 1.29
C ILE A 216 -7.62 -4.65 2.06
N CYS A 217 -7.27 -3.52 1.46
CA CYS A 217 -6.63 -2.42 2.16
C CYS A 217 -7.71 -1.58 2.82
N LEU A 218 -7.94 -1.78 4.11
CA LEU A 218 -8.83 -0.95 4.89
C LEU A 218 -8.03 0.27 5.38
N LEU A 219 -8.26 1.42 4.75
CA LEU A 219 -7.83 2.71 5.30
C LEU A 219 -8.70 3.01 6.53
N TYR A 220 -8.42 2.33 7.62
CA TYR A 220 -9.07 2.63 8.89
C TYR A 220 -8.44 3.92 9.42
N THR A 221 -9.06 5.03 9.11
CA THR A 221 -8.91 6.24 9.89
C THR A 221 -9.86 6.12 11.10
N SER A 222 -9.54 5.25 12.04
CA SER A 222 -9.99 5.50 13.40
C SER A 222 -9.28 6.79 13.82
N PRO A 223 -10.01 7.88 14.12
CA PRO A 223 -9.37 9.05 14.68
C PRO A 223 -8.68 8.57 15.96
N SER A 224 -7.35 8.67 15.99
CA SER A 224 -6.63 8.54 17.23
C SER A 224 -7.22 9.56 18.20
N PRO A 225 -7.33 9.27 19.52
CA PRO A 225 -7.74 10.27 20.47
C PRO A 225 -6.95 11.58 20.40
N ARG A 226 -5.75 11.57 19.79
CA ARG A 226 -4.94 12.76 19.49
C ARG A 226 -5.38 13.55 18.25
N ASP A 227 -6.14 12.93 17.33
CA ASP A 227 -6.61 13.60 16.11
C ASP A 227 -7.91 14.39 16.35
N VAL A 228 -8.55 14.21 17.51
CA VAL A 228 -9.80 14.87 17.91
C VAL A 228 -9.51 16.20 18.62
N GLU A 229 -8.29 16.43 19.11
CA GLU A 229 -7.89 17.68 19.76
C GLU A 229 -7.37 18.77 18.82
N GLU A 230 -7.23 18.48 17.52
CA GLU A 230 -6.72 19.45 16.51
C GLU A 230 -7.77 19.81 15.43
N SER A 231 -9.08 19.64 15.69
CA SER A 231 -10.16 20.06 14.77
C SER A 231 -10.84 21.33 15.23
#